data_9caa9668656bc17330044d86d04abbd8
#
_entry.id   9caa9668656bc17330044d86d04abbd8
#
_cell.length_a   1.000
_cell.length_b   1.000
_cell.length_c   1.000
_cell.angle_alpha   90.00
_cell.angle_beta   90.00
_cell.angle_gamma   90.00
#
_symmetry.space_group_name_H-M   'P 1'
#
loop_
_entity.id
_entity.type
_entity.pdbx_description
1 polymer ?
#
loop_
_entity_poly.entity_id
_entity_poly.type
_entity_poly.pdbx_seq_one_letter_code
_entity_poly.pdbx_strand_id
1 'polypeptide(L)'
;MDFTFLLVLATLTTGVLSLVHTNISTLKNVREFSSSIFPVLFVVLILRSFFIEPYKIPSGSMIPTLMIGDFILVDKNIYGYKIPLTNITLFENENPQRGDVVVFKDPEDQSINYIKRVIVLPGDKILYKNKRLYINDSEYPLIKVEHSFDPIEIADGHVFIENNLQKEYMILNQSNPPFNFEYYVPNGTYFVLGDNRDNSNDSRFWGPVPEENLVGKAFYIWMFWNSDSYYSFFDRVGTKIE
;
A
#
# COMPACT_ATOMS: atom_id res chain seq x y z
N MET A 1 -3.09 -18.65 -8.74
CA MET A 1 -4.57 -18.61 -8.62
C MET A 1 -4.87 -17.48 -7.65
N ASP A 2 -5.63 -16.49 -8.07
CA ASP A 2 -5.89 -15.30 -7.25
C ASP A 2 -6.78 -15.69 -6.06
N PHE A 3 -6.38 -15.29 -4.85
CA PHE A 3 -7.16 -15.57 -3.63
C PHE A 3 -8.59 -15.06 -3.72
N THR A 4 -8.80 -13.93 -4.40
CA THR A 4 -10.13 -13.36 -4.63
C THR A 4 -11.01 -14.29 -5.44
N PHE A 5 -10.46 -14.91 -6.48
CA PHE A 5 -11.19 -15.91 -7.29
C PHE A 5 -11.61 -17.12 -6.44
N LEU A 6 -10.73 -17.64 -5.58
CA LEU A 6 -11.04 -18.74 -4.68
C LEU A 6 -12.15 -18.36 -3.68
N LEU A 7 -12.09 -17.14 -3.13
CA LEU A 7 -13.09 -16.65 -2.21
C LEU A 7 -14.47 -16.51 -2.87
N VAL A 8 -14.52 -15.96 -4.09
CA VAL A 8 -15.75 -15.86 -4.89
C VAL A 8 -16.32 -17.26 -5.15
N LEU A 9 -15.48 -18.18 -5.60
CA LEU A 9 -15.91 -19.57 -5.89
C LEU A 9 -16.43 -20.27 -4.63
N ALA A 10 -15.73 -20.14 -3.50
CA ALA A 10 -16.15 -20.72 -2.22
C ALA A 10 -17.47 -20.11 -1.73
N THR A 11 -17.66 -18.81 -1.86
CA THR A 11 -18.88 -18.12 -1.48
C THR A 11 -20.06 -18.56 -2.36
N LEU A 12 -19.88 -18.62 -3.68
CA LEU A 12 -20.92 -19.07 -4.60
C LEU A 12 -21.29 -20.54 -4.36
N THR A 13 -20.31 -21.42 -4.19
CA THR A 13 -20.56 -22.85 -3.97
C THR A 13 -21.29 -23.10 -2.64
N THR A 14 -20.84 -22.45 -1.56
CA THR A 14 -21.52 -22.59 -0.25
C THR A 14 -22.90 -21.94 -0.27
N GLY A 15 -23.09 -20.83 -0.97
CA GLY A 15 -24.42 -20.24 -1.17
C GLY A 15 -25.38 -21.14 -1.90
N VAL A 16 -24.97 -21.75 -3.02
CA VAL A 16 -25.79 -22.70 -3.77
C VAL A 16 -26.11 -23.94 -2.92
N LEU A 17 -25.11 -24.54 -2.26
CA LEU A 17 -25.30 -25.72 -1.42
C LEU A 17 -26.21 -25.46 -0.21
N SER A 18 -26.23 -24.27 0.33
CA SER A 18 -27.11 -23.87 1.42
C SER A 18 -28.61 -23.91 1.03
N LEU A 19 -28.92 -23.71 -0.26
CA LEU A 19 -30.29 -23.70 -0.80
C LEU A 19 -30.78 -25.06 -1.23
N VAL A 20 -29.91 -26.08 -1.32
CA VAL A 20 -30.29 -27.42 -1.77
C VAL A 20 -31.13 -28.11 -0.72
N HIS A 21 -32.41 -28.37 -1.04
CA HIS A 21 -33.31 -29.20 -0.21
C HIS A 21 -33.19 -30.67 -0.58
N THR A 22 -32.82 -31.50 0.41
CA THR A 22 -32.62 -32.93 0.17
C THR A 22 -32.95 -33.75 1.43
N ASN A 23 -33.44 -34.97 1.23
CA ASN A 23 -33.70 -35.95 2.30
C ASN A 23 -32.54 -36.93 2.51
N ILE A 24 -31.45 -36.79 1.71
CA ILE A 24 -30.26 -37.64 1.85
C ILE A 24 -29.39 -37.10 2.99
N SER A 25 -29.13 -37.97 4.00
CA SER A 25 -28.42 -37.57 5.23
C SER A 25 -27.06 -36.90 4.99
N THR A 26 -26.28 -37.44 4.07
CA THR A 26 -24.95 -36.87 3.72
C THR A 26 -25.08 -35.46 3.14
N LEU A 27 -26.02 -35.21 2.25
CA LEU A 27 -26.27 -33.90 1.64
C LEU A 27 -26.89 -32.92 2.64
N LYS A 28 -27.63 -33.41 3.65
CA LYS A 28 -28.12 -32.57 4.74
C LYS A 28 -26.96 -32.00 5.58
N ASN A 29 -25.96 -32.82 5.92
CA ASN A 29 -24.77 -32.35 6.64
C ASN A 29 -23.97 -31.31 5.84
N VAL A 30 -23.81 -31.52 4.54
CA VAL A 30 -23.14 -30.55 3.64
C VAL A 30 -23.92 -29.25 3.59
N ARG A 31 -25.23 -29.28 3.51
CA ARG A 31 -26.09 -28.08 3.55
C ARG A 31 -25.94 -27.32 4.86
N GLU A 32 -26.01 -27.99 6.01
CA GLU A 32 -25.89 -27.38 7.32
C GLU A 32 -24.52 -26.67 7.49
N PHE A 33 -23.44 -27.36 7.09
CA PHE A 33 -22.10 -26.78 7.07
C PHE A 33 -22.04 -25.57 6.15
N SER A 34 -22.54 -25.65 4.91
CA SER A 34 -22.56 -24.58 3.95
C SER A 34 -23.37 -23.37 4.45
N SER A 35 -24.51 -23.60 5.07
CA SER A 35 -25.36 -22.55 5.65
C SER A 35 -24.67 -21.81 6.81
N SER A 36 -23.83 -22.50 7.57
CA SER A 36 -23.08 -21.90 8.67
C SER A 36 -21.92 -21.04 8.18
N ILE A 37 -21.20 -21.45 7.11
CA ILE A 37 -20.03 -20.78 6.58
C ILE A 37 -20.37 -19.67 5.58
N PHE A 38 -21.43 -19.85 4.77
CA PHE A 38 -21.80 -18.90 3.73
C PHE A 38 -21.91 -17.44 4.22
N PRO A 39 -22.58 -17.10 5.34
CA PRO A 39 -22.68 -15.73 5.79
C PRO A 39 -21.32 -15.11 6.09
N VAL A 40 -20.41 -15.89 6.67
CA VAL A 40 -19.05 -15.44 7.00
C VAL A 40 -18.26 -15.16 5.72
N LEU A 41 -18.26 -16.11 4.77
CA LEU A 41 -17.60 -15.93 3.48
C LEU A 41 -18.18 -14.75 2.70
N PHE A 42 -19.49 -14.57 2.74
CA PHE A 42 -20.17 -13.47 2.08
C PHE A 42 -19.76 -12.12 2.66
N VAL A 43 -19.73 -11.97 3.98
CA VAL A 43 -19.27 -10.74 4.65
C VAL A 43 -17.80 -10.47 4.32
N VAL A 44 -16.92 -11.49 4.40
CA VAL A 44 -15.50 -11.35 4.05
C VAL A 44 -15.35 -10.95 2.59
N LEU A 45 -16.12 -11.53 1.68
CA LEU A 45 -16.11 -11.19 0.25
C LEU A 45 -16.51 -9.73 0.04
N ILE A 46 -17.57 -9.25 0.68
CA ILE A 46 -18.00 -7.85 0.58
C ILE A 46 -16.94 -6.90 1.13
N LEU A 47 -16.42 -7.17 2.34
CA LEU A 47 -15.40 -6.32 2.96
C LEU A 47 -14.15 -6.23 2.07
N ARG A 48 -13.65 -7.37 1.59
CA ARG A 48 -12.46 -7.42 0.72
C ARG A 48 -12.70 -6.80 -0.66
N SER A 49 -13.88 -7.01 -1.23
CA SER A 49 -14.17 -6.50 -2.59
C SER A 49 -14.33 -4.99 -2.63
N PHE A 50 -14.90 -4.41 -1.58
CA PHE A 50 -15.32 -3.01 -1.60
C PHE A 50 -14.59 -2.11 -0.62
N PHE A 51 -14.04 -2.61 0.49
CA PHE A 51 -13.57 -1.73 1.55
C PHE A 51 -12.07 -1.84 1.82
N ILE A 52 -11.60 -3.01 2.23
CA ILE A 52 -10.23 -3.17 2.76
C ILE A 52 -9.55 -4.34 2.10
N GLU A 53 -8.33 -4.12 1.63
CA GLU A 53 -7.49 -5.19 1.07
C GLU A 53 -6.18 -5.32 1.84
N PRO A 54 -5.86 -6.56 2.35
CA PRO A 54 -4.58 -6.80 3.00
C PRO A 54 -3.48 -7.05 1.97
N TYR A 55 -2.32 -6.42 2.18
CA TYR A 55 -1.10 -6.65 1.40
C TYR A 55 0.05 -7.05 2.30
N LYS A 56 0.92 -7.94 1.82
CA LYS A 56 2.20 -8.26 2.46
C LYS A 56 3.30 -7.40 1.84
N ILE A 57 4.19 -6.86 2.65
CA ILE A 57 5.34 -6.07 2.21
C ILE A 57 6.53 -7.01 1.94
N PRO A 58 6.93 -7.20 0.67
CA PRO A 58 8.00 -8.12 0.31
C PRO A 58 9.36 -7.43 0.18
N SER A 59 9.43 -6.11 0.15
CA SER A 59 10.65 -5.34 -0.15
C SER A 59 10.90 -4.21 0.83
N GLY A 60 12.17 -3.80 0.95
CA GLY A 60 12.58 -2.73 1.87
C GLY A 60 12.47 -1.31 1.31
N SER A 61 11.77 -1.09 0.20
CA SER A 61 11.71 0.25 -0.45
C SER A 61 10.99 1.33 0.37
N MET A 62 10.23 0.94 1.38
CA MET A 62 9.48 1.83 2.29
C MET A 62 10.05 1.85 3.72
N ILE A 63 11.21 1.27 3.96
CA ILE A 63 11.93 1.39 5.24
C ILE A 63 12.28 2.86 5.49
N PRO A 64 12.08 3.40 6.70
CA PRO A 64 11.72 2.72 7.95
C PRO A 64 10.22 2.64 8.23
N THR A 65 9.36 3.22 7.40
CA THR A 65 7.91 3.25 7.62
C THR A 65 7.31 1.84 7.57
N LEU A 66 7.65 1.06 6.54
CA LEU A 66 7.22 -0.33 6.37
C LEU A 66 8.42 -1.25 6.27
N MET A 67 8.39 -2.33 7.06
CA MET A 67 9.43 -3.35 7.08
C MET A 67 9.05 -4.55 6.22
N ILE A 68 10.06 -5.30 5.77
CA ILE A 68 9.83 -6.59 5.09
C ILE A 68 9.12 -7.52 6.07
N GLY A 69 7.96 -8.05 5.67
CA GLY A 69 7.14 -8.93 6.51
C GLY A 69 5.96 -8.24 7.19
N ASP A 70 5.81 -6.92 7.08
CA ASP A 70 4.58 -6.23 7.47
C ASP A 70 3.41 -6.68 6.60
N PHE A 71 2.25 -6.85 7.23
CA PHE A 71 0.97 -6.99 6.54
C PHE A 71 0.14 -5.75 6.82
N ILE A 72 -0.18 -5.03 5.77
CA ILE A 72 -0.88 -3.75 5.84
C ILE A 72 -2.33 -3.88 5.42
N LEU A 73 -3.16 -2.97 5.89
CA LEU A 73 -4.53 -2.77 5.42
C LEU A 73 -4.57 -1.55 4.51
N VAL A 74 -5.21 -1.72 3.35
CA VAL A 74 -5.38 -0.69 2.33
C VAL A 74 -6.86 -0.37 2.18
N ASP A 75 -7.22 0.90 2.36
CA ASP A 75 -8.56 1.42 2.07
C ASP A 75 -8.68 1.68 0.57
N LYS A 76 -9.55 0.92 -0.08
CA LYS A 76 -9.77 1.00 -1.53
C LYS A 76 -10.73 2.12 -1.93
N ASN A 77 -11.54 2.59 -1.01
CA ASN A 77 -12.61 3.53 -1.29
C ASN A 77 -12.21 4.98 -1.07
N ILE A 78 -11.05 5.20 -0.45
CA ILE A 78 -10.65 6.56 -0.09
C ILE A 78 -10.53 7.48 -1.31
N TYR A 79 -10.08 6.93 -2.45
CA TYR A 79 -9.92 7.67 -3.72
C TYR A 79 -11.08 7.47 -4.70
N GLY A 80 -12.11 6.70 -4.32
CA GLY A 80 -13.30 6.47 -5.11
C GLY A 80 -13.75 5.01 -5.11
N TYR A 81 -15.02 4.81 -5.41
CA TYR A 81 -15.60 3.47 -5.50
C TYR A 81 -15.38 2.90 -6.90
N LYS A 82 -14.54 1.87 -7.00
CA LYS A 82 -14.28 1.15 -8.26
C LYS A 82 -15.09 -0.14 -8.33
N ILE A 83 -15.60 -0.45 -9.52
CA ILE A 83 -16.27 -1.74 -9.75
C ILE A 83 -15.21 -2.85 -9.64
N PRO A 84 -15.43 -3.89 -8.79
CA PRO A 84 -14.52 -5.02 -8.68
C PRO A 84 -14.23 -5.65 -10.03
N LEU A 85 -12.97 -6.05 -10.26
CA LEU A 85 -12.47 -6.65 -11.51
C LEU A 85 -12.47 -5.71 -12.73
N THR A 86 -12.80 -4.45 -12.57
CA THR A 86 -12.71 -3.42 -13.61
C THR A 86 -11.88 -2.24 -13.11
N ASN A 87 -11.50 -1.34 -14.01
CA ASN A 87 -10.85 -0.06 -13.60
C ASN A 87 -11.86 1.10 -13.62
N ILE A 88 -13.16 0.81 -13.67
CA ILE A 88 -14.20 1.84 -13.76
C ILE A 88 -14.46 2.40 -12.36
N THR A 89 -14.23 3.69 -12.18
CA THR A 89 -14.61 4.44 -10.98
C THR A 89 -16.08 4.88 -11.11
N LEU A 90 -16.93 4.49 -10.15
CA LEU A 90 -18.33 4.89 -10.11
C LEU A 90 -18.52 6.27 -9.50
N PHE A 91 -17.78 6.56 -8.45
CA PHE A 91 -17.81 7.82 -7.72
C PHE A 91 -16.40 8.15 -7.24
N GLU A 92 -15.95 9.35 -7.51
CA GLU A 92 -14.74 9.92 -6.92
C GLU A 92 -15.04 10.31 -5.47
N ASN A 93 -14.07 10.16 -4.57
CA ASN A 93 -14.19 10.53 -3.16
C ASN A 93 -13.13 11.59 -2.81
N GLU A 94 -12.01 11.17 -2.23
CA GLU A 94 -10.91 12.06 -1.88
C GLU A 94 -9.79 11.95 -2.92
N ASN A 95 -9.05 13.05 -3.12
CA ASN A 95 -7.82 13.00 -3.90
C ASN A 95 -6.64 12.62 -3.01
N PRO A 96 -5.65 11.86 -3.53
CA PRO A 96 -4.40 11.61 -2.83
C PRO A 96 -3.75 12.91 -2.35
N GLN A 97 -3.30 12.88 -1.11
CA GLN A 97 -2.62 14.01 -0.48
C GLN A 97 -1.11 13.75 -0.39
N ARG A 98 -0.31 14.82 -0.31
CA ARG A 98 1.12 14.68 -0.05
C ARG A 98 1.34 13.97 1.29
N GLY A 99 2.22 12.99 1.28
CA GLY A 99 2.51 12.14 2.43
C GLY A 99 1.66 10.87 2.53
N ASP A 100 0.63 10.70 1.70
CA ASP A 100 -0.14 9.45 1.70
C ASP A 100 0.70 8.28 1.18
N VAL A 101 0.66 7.16 1.89
CA VAL A 101 1.25 5.90 1.43
C VAL A 101 0.20 5.16 0.62
N VAL A 102 0.47 5.01 -0.67
CA VAL A 102 -0.49 4.47 -1.63
C VAL A 102 -0.03 3.15 -2.23
N VAL A 103 -0.99 2.25 -2.45
CA VAL A 103 -0.82 1.08 -3.29
C VAL A 103 -1.36 1.40 -4.67
N PHE A 104 -0.60 1.04 -5.70
CA PHE A 104 -0.97 1.28 -7.09
C PHE A 104 -0.43 0.18 -7.99
N LYS A 105 -1.04 0.02 -9.16
CA LYS A 105 -0.56 -0.88 -10.20
C LYS A 105 0.61 -0.26 -10.93
N ASP A 106 1.64 -1.07 -11.19
CA ASP A 106 2.79 -0.64 -11.97
C ASP A 106 2.33 -0.07 -13.33
N PRO A 107 2.81 1.13 -13.72
CA PRO A 107 2.49 1.70 -15.03
C PRO A 107 2.92 0.84 -16.21
N GLU A 108 3.98 0.05 -16.08
CA GLU A 108 4.51 -0.81 -17.14
C GLU A 108 3.91 -2.23 -17.10
N ASP A 109 3.65 -2.77 -15.90
CA ASP A 109 3.04 -4.09 -15.71
C ASP A 109 1.89 -4.06 -14.70
N GLN A 110 0.67 -3.95 -15.18
CA GLN A 110 -0.57 -3.89 -14.39
C GLN A 110 -0.82 -5.12 -13.50
N SER A 111 -0.02 -6.20 -13.63
CA SER A 111 -0.10 -7.38 -12.77
C SER A 111 0.63 -7.21 -11.43
N ILE A 112 1.50 -6.21 -11.34
CA ILE A 112 2.33 -5.91 -10.17
C ILE A 112 1.74 -4.73 -9.39
N ASN A 113 1.66 -4.87 -8.07
CA ASN A 113 1.30 -3.77 -7.19
C ASN A 113 2.55 -3.23 -6.49
N TYR A 114 2.74 -1.93 -6.54
CA TYR A 114 3.74 -1.20 -5.78
C TYR A 114 3.12 -0.45 -4.61
N ILE A 115 3.95 -0.16 -3.62
CA ILE A 115 3.61 0.73 -2.52
C ILE A 115 4.68 1.81 -2.41
N LYS A 116 4.26 3.08 -2.42
CA LYS A 116 5.13 4.25 -2.31
C LYS A 116 4.38 5.38 -1.61
N ARG A 117 5.13 6.44 -1.26
CA ARG A 117 4.56 7.65 -0.69
C ARG A 117 4.34 8.71 -1.78
N VAL A 118 3.15 9.32 -1.78
CA VAL A 118 2.83 10.46 -2.64
C VAL A 118 3.63 11.67 -2.16
N ILE A 119 4.49 12.18 -3.03
CA ILE A 119 5.33 13.35 -2.72
C ILE A 119 4.83 14.58 -3.46
N VAL A 120 4.46 14.43 -4.73
CA VAL A 120 4.08 15.56 -5.58
C VAL A 120 2.73 15.32 -6.22
N LEU A 121 1.91 16.36 -6.24
CA LEU A 121 0.55 16.34 -6.79
C LEU A 121 0.56 16.79 -8.27
N PRO A 122 -0.55 16.52 -9.00
CA PRO A 122 -0.71 17.02 -10.36
C PRO A 122 -0.48 18.52 -10.46
N GLY A 123 0.29 18.96 -11.45
CA GLY A 123 0.61 20.38 -11.72
C GLY A 123 1.75 20.98 -10.90
N ASP A 124 2.32 20.22 -9.97
CA ASP A 124 3.47 20.68 -9.18
C ASP A 124 4.80 20.40 -9.89
N LYS A 125 5.81 21.17 -9.49
CA LYS A 125 7.20 21.00 -9.89
C LYS A 125 7.99 20.36 -8.74
N ILE A 126 8.76 19.33 -9.04
CA ILE A 126 9.72 18.71 -8.12
C ILE A 126 11.14 18.99 -8.57
N LEU A 127 11.97 19.38 -7.61
CA LEU A 127 13.43 19.38 -7.73
C LEU A 127 14.02 18.53 -6.60
N TYR A 128 14.73 17.48 -6.96
CA TYR A 128 15.51 16.67 -6.02
C TYR A 128 16.98 16.94 -6.23
N LYS A 129 17.63 17.56 -5.25
CA LYS A 129 19.03 17.98 -5.35
C LYS A 129 19.77 17.71 -4.05
N ASN A 130 20.91 17.02 -4.15
CA ASN A 130 21.75 16.68 -2.99
C ASN A 130 20.95 16.00 -1.85
N LYS A 131 20.07 15.08 -2.22
CA LYS A 131 19.15 14.36 -1.29
C LYS A 131 18.15 15.25 -0.56
N ARG A 132 17.94 16.47 -1.05
CA ARG A 132 16.91 17.41 -0.57
C ARG A 132 15.80 17.55 -1.60
N LEU A 133 14.61 17.66 -1.10
CA LEU A 133 13.39 17.75 -1.90
C LEU A 133 12.86 19.18 -1.87
N TYR A 134 12.56 19.71 -3.05
CA TYR A 134 11.93 21.01 -3.25
C TYR A 134 10.67 20.82 -4.08
N ILE A 135 9.56 21.35 -3.59
CA ILE A 135 8.28 21.33 -4.29
C ILE A 135 7.83 22.78 -4.50
N ASN A 136 7.61 23.16 -5.76
CA ASN A 136 7.28 24.54 -6.14
C ASN A 136 8.25 25.53 -5.50
N ASP A 137 9.55 25.24 -5.62
CA ASP A 137 10.67 26.01 -5.08
C ASP A 137 10.76 26.09 -3.53
N SER A 138 9.87 25.41 -2.81
CA SER A 138 9.90 25.30 -1.34
C SER A 138 10.63 24.04 -0.91
N GLU A 139 11.68 24.17 -0.08
CA GLU A 139 12.42 23.04 0.48
C GLU A 139 11.57 22.30 1.51
N TYR A 140 11.60 20.96 1.45
CA TYR A 140 11.09 20.11 2.51
C TYR A 140 12.18 19.93 3.57
N PRO A 141 11.98 20.44 4.79
CA PRO A 141 12.97 20.33 5.86
C PRO A 141 13.30 18.87 6.18
N LEU A 142 14.59 18.59 6.39
CA LEU A 142 15.10 17.31 6.86
C LEU A 142 15.74 17.47 8.22
N ILE A 143 15.25 16.67 9.19
CA ILE A 143 15.81 16.61 10.55
C ILE A 143 16.41 15.22 10.74
N LYS A 144 17.73 15.16 11.03
CA LYS A 144 18.40 13.88 11.28
C LYS A 144 17.93 13.31 12.62
N VAL A 145 17.56 12.02 12.62
CA VAL A 145 17.22 11.30 13.84
C VAL A 145 18.48 10.64 14.40
N GLU A 146 18.84 10.99 15.64
CA GLU A 146 20.06 10.50 16.28
C GLU A 146 19.93 9.12 16.95
N HIS A 147 18.72 8.56 17.04
CA HIS A 147 18.47 7.27 17.67
C HIS A 147 18.52 6.12 16.69
N SER A 148 19.12 5.02 17.12
CA SER A 148 19.32 3.81 16.33
C SER A 148 18.01 3.08 16.05
N PHE A 149 17.64 3.02 14.81
CA PHE A 149 16.79 1.97 14.28
C PHE A 149 17.60 0.66 14.14
N ASP A 150 16.93 -0.44 13.85
CA ASP A 150 17.57 -1.75 13.68
C ASP A 150 18.84 -1.69 12.81
N PRO A 151 20.00 -2.04 13.33
CA PRO A 151 21.27 -1.96 12.61
C PRO A 151 21.36 -2.91 11.42
N ILE A 152 20.52 -3.94 11.35
CA ILE A 152 20.58 -4.95 10.27
C ILE A 152 19.84 -4.48 9.02
N GLU A 153 18.69 -3.79 9.19
CA GLU A 153 17.89 -3.32 8.04
C GLU A 153 18.32 -1.93 7.53
N ILE A 154 19.11 -1.20 8.32
CA ILE A 154 19.54 0.19 8.04
C ILE A 154 21.07 0.30 7.89
N ALA A 155 21.75 -0.82 7.70
CA ALA A 155 23.20 -0.84 7.50
C ALA A 155 23.63 0.26 6.50
N ASP A 156 24.54 1.16 6.90
CA ASP A 156 25.06 2.30 6.14
C ASP A 156 24.10 3.47 5.85
N GLY A 157 22.92 3.51 6.52
CA GLY A 157 21.94 4.58 6.34
C GLY A 157 21.76 5.50 7.55
N HIS A 158 21.19 6.66 7.27
CA HIS A 158 20.73 7.61 8.29
C HIS A 158 19.24 7.87 8.11
N VAL A 159 18.50 7.81 9.23
CA VAL A 159 17.08 8.15 9.25
C VAL A 159 16.92 9.65 9.45
N PHE A 160 16.01 10.22 8.68
CA PHE A 160 15.61 11.61 8.77
C PHE A 160 14.10 11.69 8.92
N ILE A 161 13.61 12.72 9.59
CA ILE A 161 12.24 13.17 9.50
C ILE A 161 12.17 14.20 8.38
N GLU A 162 11.37 13.92 7.37
CA GLU A 162 11.04 14.87 6.30
C GLU A 162 9.67 15.48 6.59
N ASN A 163 9.60 16.81 6.53
CA ASN A 163 8.38 17.57 6.75
C ASN A 163 7.89 18.15 5.44
N ASN A 164 6.72 17.68 4.96
CA ASN A 164 6.12 18.18 3.73
C ASN A 164 5.16 19.37 3.94
N LEU A 165 5.31 20.08 5.07
CA LEU A 165 4.48 21.19 5.54
C LEU A 165 3.06 20.81 5.98
N GLN A 166 2.65 19.55 5.83
CA GLN A 166 1.36 19.02 6.28
C GLN A 166 1.54 17.80 7.20
N LYS A 167 2.52 16.96 6.89
CA LYS A 167 2.84 15.72 7.61
C LYS A 167 4.33 15.59 7.80
N GLU A 168 4.71 14.91 8.86
CA GLU A 168 6.07 14.46 9.12
C GLU A 168 6.13 12.95 8.98
N TYR A 169 7.16 12.46 8.29
CA TYR A 169 7.39 11.03 8.13
C TYR A 169 8.88 10.75 8.04
N MET A 170 9.24 9.52 8.39
CA MET A 170 10.62 9.08 8.40
C MET A 170 11.05 8.63 6.99
N ILE A 171 12.28 8.99 6.62
CA ILE A 171 12.94 8.52 5.42
C ILE A 171 14.32 7.97 5.75
N LEU A 172 14.83 7.08 4.90
CA LEU A 172 16.17 6.52 4.98
C LEU A 172 17.00 7.00 3.80
N ASN A 173 18.12 7.66 4.11
CA ASN A 173 19.16 8.01 3.14
C ASN A 173 20.43 7.21 3.44
N GLN A 174 21.00 6.55 2.43
CA GLN A 174 22.27 5.84 2.51
C GLN A 174 23.42 6.71 2.02
N SER A 175 24.65 6.21 2.09
CA SER A 175 25.85 6.96 1.66
C SER A 175 26.07 6.98 0.14
N ASN A 176 25.04 6.64 -0.65
CA ASN A 176 25.12 6.66 -2.10
C ASN A 176 25.27 8.08 -2.69
N PRO A 177 25.88 8.23 -3.87
CA PRO A 177 25.94 9.51 -4.56
C PRO A 177 24.56 10.10 -4.78
N PRO A 178 24.39 11.44 -4.68
CA PRO A 178 23.10 12.06 -4.87
C PRO A 178 22.65 11.94 -6.34
N PHE A 179 21.42 11.52 -6.53
CA PHE A 179 20.74 11.60 -7.82
C PHE A 179 19.99 12.93 -7.87
N ASN A 180 20.28 13.75 -8.88
CA ASN A 180 19.66 15.07 -9.03
C ASN A 180 18.75 15.06 -10.25
N PHE A 181 17.51 15.53 -10.08
CA PHE A 181 16.56 15.66 -11.18
C PHE A 181 15.56 16.78 -10.91
N GLU A 182 14.93 17.24 -11.98
CA GLU A 182 13.84 18.21 -11.97
C GLU A 182 12.73 17.68 -12.87
N TYR A 183 11.48 17.74 -12.41
CA TYR A 183 10.35 17.21 -13.16
C TYR A 183 9.09 18.04 -12.91
N TYR A 184 8.23 18.14 -13.92
CA TYR A 184 6.92 18.75 -13.84
C TYR A 184 5.85 17.66 -13.89
N VAL A 185 5.02 17.53 -12.86
CA VAL A 185 4.06 16.44 -12.75
C VAL A 185 2.82 16.75 -13.59
N PRO A 186 2.50 15.95 -14.62
CA PRO A 186 1.33 16.16 -15.45
C PRO A 186 0.02 16.07 -14.67
N ASN A 187 -1.03 16.72 -15.16
CA ASN A 187 -2.38 16.56 -14.62
C ASN A 187 -2.82 15.10 -14.69
N GLY A 188 -3.57 14.63 -13.67
CA GLY A 188 -4.04 13.25 -13.56
C GLY A 188 -2.95 12.23 -13.21
N THR A 189 -1.77 12.69 -12.75
CA THR A 189 -0.68 11.82 -12.32
C THR A 189 -0.09 12.26 -10.99
N TYR A 190 0.50 11.32 -10.25
CA TYR A 190 1.13 11.53 -8.96
C TYR A 190 2.59 11.11 -8.99
N PHE A 191 3.48 11.89 -8.39
CA PHE A 191 4.89 11.52 -8.28
C PHE A 191 5.13 10.91 -6.90
N VAL A 192 5.60 9.67 -6.89
CA VAL A 192 5.75 8.87 -5.67
C VAL A 192 7.19 8.49 -5.44
N LEU A 193 7.62 8.47 -4.18
CA LEU A 193 8.95 8.02 -3.76
C LEU A 193 8.83 6.94 -2.69
N GLY A 194 9.82 6.04 -2.65
CA GLY A 194 10.01 5.19 -1.50
C GLY A 194 10.62 5.96 -0.32
N ASP A 195 10.26 5.57 0.89
CA ASP A 195 10.85 6.17 2.09
C ASP A 195 12.32 5.75 2.25
N ASN A 196 12.71 4.58 1.74
CA ASN A 196 14.10 4.18 1.54
C ASN A 196 14.64 4.83 0.25
N ARG A 197 15.00 6.10 0.34
CA ARG A 197 15.31 6.98 -0.80
C ARG A 197 16.36 6.44 -1.75
N ASP A 198 17.40 5.81 -1.25
CA ASP A 198 18.50 5.31 -2.06
C ASP A 198 18.32 3.85 -2.49
N ASN A 199 17.30 3.16 -1.99
CA ASN A 199 17.01 1.76 -2.31
C ASN A 199 15.54 1.56 -2.69
N SER A 200 15.05 2.41 -3.60
CA SER A 200 13.68 2.36 -4.10
C SER A 200 13.64 2.57 -5.60
N ASN A 201 13.01 1.64 -6.30
CA ASN A 201 12.57 1.83 -7.69
C ASN A 201 11.21 2.55 -7.66
N ASP A 202 11.19 3.84 -8.04
CA ASP A 202 10.03 4.72 -7.92
C ASP A 202 9.95 5.73 -9.07
N SER A 203 9.13 6.75 -8.96
CA SER A 203 8.88 7.72 -10.02
C SER A 203 10.12 8.43 -10.57
N ARG A 204 11.24 8.37 -9.89
CA ARG A 204 12.52 8.88 -10.39
C ARG A 204 13.04 8.09 -11.60
N PHE A 205 12.62 6.84 -11.74
CA PHE A 205 13.10 5.92 -12.78
C PHE A 205 12.07 5.67 -13.87
N TRP A 206 10.80 5.46 -13.51
CA TRP A 206 9.73 5.11 -14.45
C TRP A 206 8.66 6.22 -14.60
N GLY A 207 8.83 7.39 -13.94
CA GLY A 207 7.94 8.55 -14.09
C GLY A 207 6.74 8.55 -13.13
N PRO A 208 5.77 9.45 -13.32
CA PRO A 208 4.62 9.59 -12.43
C PRO A 208 3.59 8.47 -12.62
N VAL A 209 2.83 8.19 -11.58
CA VAL A 209 1.74 7.20 -11.54
C VAL A 209 0.45 7.83 -12.04
N PRO A 210 -0.22 7.27 -13.08
CA PRO A 210 -1.56 7.68 -13.46
C PRO A 210 -2.56 7.46 -12.31
N GLU A 211 -3.51 8.37 -12.15
CA GLU A 211 -4.54 8.30 -11.11
C GLU A 211 -5.38 7.02 -11.22
N GLU A 212 -5.66 6.56 -12.42
CA GLU A 212 -6.39 5.31 -12.68
C GLU A 212 -5.70 4.06 -12.14
N ASN A 213 -4.35 4.11 -11.98
CA ASN A 213 -3.56 3.01 -11.44
C ASN A 213 -3.64 2.92 -9.92
N LEU A 214 -4.12 3.94 -9.21
CA LEU A 214 -4.23 3.93 -7.77
C LEU A 214 -5.23 2.85 -7.32
N VAL A 215 -4.80 2.03 -6.37
CA VAL A 215 -5.63 0.98 -5.75
C VAL A 215 -6.24 1.48 -4.44
N GLY A 216 -5.46 2.16 -3.59
CA GLY A 216 -5.95 2.69 -2.32
C GLY A 216 -4.82 3.19 -1.43
N LYS A 217 -5.20 3.63 -0.23
CA LYS A 217 -4.30 4.17 0.79
C LYS A 217 -4.01 3.14 1.87
N ALA A 218 -2.73 2.89 2.14
CA ALA A 218 -2.30 2.10 3.28
C ALA A 218 -2.47 2.92 4.56
N PHE A 219 -3.08 2.33 5.60
CA PHE A 219 -3.40 3.06 6.82
C PHE A 219 -3.03 2.34 8.12
N TYR A 220 -2.78 1.02 8.07
CA TYR A 220 -2.58 0.24 9.29
C TYR A 220 -1.76 -1.02 9.07
N ILE A 221 -0.85 -1.36 10.01
CA ILE A 221 -0.13 -2.63 10.07
C ILE A 221 -0.89 -3.55 11.02
N TRP A 222 -1.52 -4.62 10.50
CA TRP A 222 -2.36 -5.51 11.28
C TRP A 222 -1.69 -6.83 11.66
N MET A 223 -0.61 -7.20 10.94
CA MET A 223 0.18 -8.38 11.25
C MET A 223 1.63 -8.17 10.80
N PHE A 224 2.56 -8.82 11.47
CA PHE A 224 3.98 -8.85 11.09
C PHE A 224 4.49 -10.29 11.16
N TRP A 225 5.17 -10.72 10.11
CA TRP A 225 5.80 -12.04 10.07
C TRP A 225 7.09 -12.00 9.24
N ASN A 226 8.22 -11.97 9.95
CA ASN A 226 9.55 -12.12 9.37
C ASN A 226 10.47 -12.76 10.42
N SER A 227 10.94 -14.00 10.16
CA SER A 227 11.80 -14.75 11.08
C SER A 227 13.20 -14.15 11.21
N ASP A 228 13.62 -13.38 10.22
CA ASP A 228 14.99 -12.84 10.12
C ASP A 228 15.07 -11.38 10.62
N SER A 229 13.94 -10.80 11.01
CA SER A 229 13.86 -9.45 11.52
C SER A 229 14.18 -9.37 13.01
N TYR A 230 14.75 -8.24 13.42
CA TYR A 230 14.93 -7.86 14.82
C TYR A 230 13.60 -7.58 15.53
N TYR A 231 12.59 -7.09 14.79
CA TYR A 231 11.27 -6.77 15.33
C TYR A 231 10.48 -8.02 15.66
N SER A 232 9.82 -8.01 16.84
CA SER A 232 8.84 -9.02 17.20
C SER A 232 7.48 -8.71 16.55
N PHE A 233 6.59 -9.71 16.53
CA PHE A 233 5.22 -9.55 16.08
C PHE A 233 4.51 -8.35 16.75
N PHE A 234 4.70 -8.17 18.06
CA PHE A 234 4.01 -7.14 18.83
C PHE A 234 4.57 -5.72 18.62
N ASP A 235 5.80 -5.57 18.14
CA ASP A 235 6.42 -4.26 17.95
C ASP A 235 5.82 -3.50 16.75
N ARG A 236 5.28 -4.24 15.79
CA ARG A 236 4.77 -3.69 14.52
C ARG A 236 3.25 -3.66 14.44
N VAL A 237 2.58 -4.65 15.06
CA VAL A 237 1.12 -4.77 14.99
C VAL A 237 0.44 -3.63 15.74
N GLY A 238 -0.56 -3.03 15.11
CA GLY A 238 -1.27 -1.91 15.70
C GLY A 238 -0.74 -0.53 15.28
N THR A 239 0.31 -0.47 14.45
CA THR A 239 0.91 0.77 13.99
C THR A 239 0.07 1.41 12.88
N LYS A 240 -0.27 2.69 13.03
CA LYS A 240 -0.84 3.50 11.96
C LYS A 240 0.24 3.90 10.96
N ILE A 241 -0.11 3.92 9.69
CA ILE A 241 0.76 4.38 8.60
C ILE A 241 0.37 5.83 8.31
N GLU A 242 1.33 6.73 8.56
CA GLU A 242 1.17 8.19 8.36
C GLU A 242 1.99 8.67 7.17
#